data_42c736f22535b751f53aadfab1551e85
#
_entry.id   42c736f22535b751f53aadfab1551e85
#
_cell.length_a   1.000
_cell.length_b   1.000
_cell.length_c   1.000
_cell.angle_alpha   90.00
_cell.angle_beta   90.00
_cell.angle_gamma   90.00
#
_symmetry.space_group_name_H-M   'P 1'
#
loop_
_entity.id
_entity.type
_entity.pdbx_description
1 polymer ?
#
loop_
_entity_poly.entity_id
_entity_poly.type
_entity_poly.pdbx_seq_one_letter_code
_entity_poly.pdbx_strand_id
1 'polypeptide(L)'
;MQRVYILLKDLFQETLYRALSNKDKYNVGTNIKAWLYTIMRNIFINDYRKRAKQSVILDNSPNDFLIDQTRTKVLNDGVTNLNLREVKQLIYELPELFRIPFNLYYEGYKYNEIAEELNEPLGTIKSRIHFARKILKQKIQRY
;
A
#
# COMPACT_ATOMS: atom_id res chain seq x y z
N MET A 1 23.68 11.23 -0.44
CA MET A 1 22.67 12.18 -0.92
C MET A 1 22.33 12.02 -2.41
N GLN A 2 23.30 11.89 -3.30
CA GLN A 2 23.04 11.74 -4.75
C GLN A 2 22.20 10.51 -5.10
N ARG A 3 22.40 9.35 -4.43
CA ARG A 3 21.63 8.13 -4.67
C ARG A 3 20.15 8.30 -4.36
N VAL A 4 19.79 8.97 -3.27
CA VAL A 4 18.40 9.21 -2.87
C VAL A 4 17.70 10.13 -3.87
N TYR A 5 18.39 11.17 -4.32
CA TYR A 5 17.86 12.09 -5.32
C TYR A 5 17.58 11.41 -6.66
N ILE A 6 18.50 10.56 -7.13
CA ILE A 6 18.32 9.78 -8.37
C ILE A 6 17.11 8.86 -8.25
N LEU A 7 16.97 8.13 -7.12
CA LEU A 7 15.85 7.23 -6.88
C LEU A 7 14.51 7.96 -6.84
N LEU A 8 14.45 9.13 -6.21
CA LEU A 8 13.25 9.96 -6.18
C LEU A 8 12.88 10.48 -7.56
N LYS A 9 13.87 10.91 -8.34
CA LYS A 9 13.68 11.39 -9.71
C LYS A 9 13.16 10.26 -10.61
N ASP A 10 13.74 9.09 -10.52
CA ASP A 10 13.32 7.92 -11.28
C ASP A 10 11.90 7.49 -10.91
N LEU A 11 11.57 7.46 -9.63
CA LEU A 11 10.24 7.16 -9.14
C LEU A 11 9.20 8.16 -9.66
N PHE A 12 9.54 9.44 -9.65
CA PHE A 12 8.68 10.50 -10.16
C PHE A 12 8.43 10.35 -11.67
N GLN A 13 9.48 10.15 -12.45
CA GLN A 13 9.39 9.95 -13.90
C GLN A 13 8.58 8.71 -14.26
N GLU A 14 8.82 7.59 -13.60
CA GLU A 14 8.08 6.34 -13.82
C GLU A 14 6.59 6.50 -13.45
N THR A 15 6.31 7.22 -12.37
CA THR A 15 4.93 7.53 -11.96
C THR A 15 4.20 8.33 -13.03
N LEU A 16 4.83 9.39 -13.56
CA LEU A 16 4.24 10.19 -14.64
C LEU A 16 4.06 9.39 -15.91
N TYR A 17 5.04 8.60 -16.28
CA TYR A 17 4.95 7.73 -17.46
C TYR A 17 3.77 6.77 -17.36
N ARG A 18 3.62 6.08 -16.23
CA ARG A 18 2.50 5.16 -16.01
C ARG A 18 1.15 5.86 -15.93
N ALA A 19 1.10 7.03 -15.34
CA ALA A 19 -0.11 7.84 -15.29
C ALA A 19 -0.56 8.25 -16.70
N LEU A 20 0.34 8.75 -17.52
CA LEU A 20 0.05 9.13 -18.90
C LEU A 20 -0.34 7.93 -19.77
N SER A 21 0.35 6.81 -19.61
CA SER A 21 0.05 5.57 -20.35
C SER A 21 -1.31 4.96 -19.97
N ASN A 22 -1.80 5.24 -18.76
CA ASN A 22 -3.07 4.73 -18.24
C ASN A 22 -4.11 5.83 -18.00
N LYS A 23 -3.99 6.97 -18.66
CA LYS A 23 -4.93 8.10 -18.51
C LYS A 23 -6.38 7.72 -18.70
N ASP A 24 -6.65 6.75 -19.57
CA ASP A 24 -8.00 6.25 -19.87
C ASP A 24 -8.64 5.52 -18.68
N LYS A 25 -7.83 5.06 -17.74
CA LYS A 25 -8.30 4.41 -16.49
C LYS A 25 -8.62 5.41 -15.37
N TYR A 26 -8.29 6.68 -15.57
CA TYR A 26 -8.62 7.72 -14.61
C TYR A 26 -10.06 8.19 -14.79
N ASN A 27 -10.84 8.13 -13.71
CA ASN A 27 -12.20 8.67 -13.71
C ASN A 27 -12.16 10.18 -13.43
N VAL A 28 -12.56 10.97 -14.42
CA VAL A 28 -12.66 12.43 -14.29
C VAL A 28 -13.63 12.79 -13.17
N GLY A 29 -13.23 13.73 -12.32
CA GLY A 29 -14.01 14.13 -11.14
C GLY A 29 -13.63 13.42 -9.84
N THR A 30 -12.72 12.45 -9.87
CA THR A 30 -12.14 11.83 -8.69
C THR A 30 -10.84 12.54 -8.27
N ASN A 31 -10.30 12.20 -7.10
CA ASN A 31 -9.08 12.81 -6.59
C ASN A 31 -7.84 12.33 -7.36
N ILE A 32 -7.34 13.18 -8.27
CA ILE A 32 -6.14 12.88 -9.08
C ILE A 32 -4.89 12.64 -8.24
N LYS A 33 -4.74 13.35 -7.13
CA LYS A 33 -3.58 13.18 -6.22
C LYS A 33 -3.56 11.78 -5.61
N ALA A 34 -4.72 11.29 -5.18
CA ALA A 34 -4.86 9.93 -4.65
C ALA A 34 -4.55 8.86 -5.71
N TRP A 35 -4.99 9.08 -6.94
CA TRP A 35 -4.70 8.19 -8.06
C TRP A 35 -3.21 8.13 -8.40
N LEU A 36 -2.55 9.29 -8.51
CA LEU A 36 -1.10 9.39 -8.74
C LEU A 36 -0.31 8.79 -7.58
N TYR A 37 -0.73 9.06 -6.35
CA TYR A 37 -0.10 8.48 -5.16
C TYR A 37 -0.17 6.95 -5.16
N THR A 38 -1.29 6.37 -5.55
CA THR A 38 -1.45 4.91 -5.67
C THR A 38 -0.48 4.32 -6.70
N ILE A 39 -0.33 4.97 -7.86
CA ILE A 39 0.64 4.55 -8.88
C ILE A 39 2.06 4.61 -8.33
N MET A 40 2.44 5.73 -7.74
CA MET A 40 3.76 5.95 -7.16
C MET A 40 4.08 4.93 -6.05
N ARG A 41 3.15 4.72 -5.14
CA ARG A 41 3.28 3.76 -4.05
C ARG A 41 3.48 2.34 -4.57
N ASN A 42 2.71 1.93 -5.56
CA ASN A 42 2.83 0.59 -6.14
C ASN A 42 4.17 0.38 -6.84
N ILE A 43 4.70 1.39 -7.54
CA ILE A 43 6.05 1.34 -8.13
C ILE A 43 7.09 1.17 -7.03
N PHE A 44 7.04 2.02 -6.02
CA PHE A 44 8.00 2.02 -4.91
C PHE A 44 8.02 0.67 -4.18
N ILE A 45 6.85 0.14 -3.83
CA ILE A 45 6.75 -1.15 -3.13
C ILE A 45 7.23 -2.30 -4.00
N ASN A 46 6.90 -2.32 -5.28
CA ASN A 46 7.36 -3.35 -6.20
C ASN A 46 8.89 -3.34 -6.34
N ASP A 47 9.48 -2.17 -6.47
CA ASP A 47 10.93 -2.01 -6.55
C ASP A 47 11.63 -2.40 -5.24
N TYR A 48 11.05 -2.00 -4.12
CA TYR A 48 11.52 -2.39 -2.79
C TYR A 48 11.52 -3.91 -2.62
N ARG A 49 10.42 -4.58 -3.00
CA ARG A 49 10.29 -6.04 -2.92
C ARG A 49 11.28 -6.76 -3.83
N LYS A 50 11.51 -6.24 -5.05
CA LYS A 50 12.53 -6.79 -5.95
C LYS A 50 13.93 -6.72 -5.34
N ARG A 51 14.29 -5.57 -4.76
CA ARG A 51 15.59 -5.38 -4.09
C ARG A 51 15.73 -6.26 -2.86
N ALA A 52 14.68 -6.39 -2.05
CA ALA A 52 14.66 -7.27 -0.89
C ALA A 52 14.86 -8.74 -1.29
N LYS A 53 14.21 -9.21 -2.36
CA LYS A 53 14.42 -10.55 -2.88
C LYS A 53 15.86 -10.78 -3.38
N GLN A 54 16.45 -9.79 -4.02
CA GLN A 54 17.86 -9.85 -4.49
C GLN A 54 18.84 -9.86 -3.31
N SER A 55 18.55 -9.12 -2.24
CA SER A 55 19.41 -9.10 -1.04
C SER A 55 19.27 -10.36 -0.20
N VAL A 56 18.11 -11.00 -0.16
CA VAL A 56 17.90 -12.30 0.51
C VAL A 56 18.65 -13.43 -0.17
N ILE A 57 18.87 -13.34 -1.47
CA ILE A 57 19.74 -14.30 -2.19
C ILE A 57 21.21 -14.11 -1.78
N LEU A 58 21.58 -12.91 -1.32
CA LEU A 58 22.94 -12.57 -0.91
C LEU A 58 23.16 -12.60 0.62
N ASP A 59 22.11 -12.45 1.41
CA ASP A 59 22.17 -12.39 2.87
C ASP A 59 20.93 -13.06 3.49
N ASN A 60 21.13 -14.12 4.27
CA ASN A 60 20.08 -14.85 5.00
C ASN A 60 19.55 -14.09 6.23
N SER A 61 19.55 -12.77 6.24
CA SER A 61 19.06 -12.02 7.38
C SER A 61 17.60 -11.53 7.20
N PRO A 62 16.74 -11.70 8.22
CA PRO A 62 15.35 -11.32 8.13
C PRO A 62 15.20 -9.80 8.14
N ASN A 63 14.84 -9.22 6.99
CA ASN A 63 14.65 -7.78 6.77
C ASN A 63 13.25 -7.26 7.13
N ASP A 64 12.51 -7.95 7.99
CA ASP A 64 11.19 -7.49 8.44
C ASP A 64 11.23 -6.19 9.27
N PHE A 65 12.40 -5.85 9.81
CA PHE A 65 12.56 -4.72 10.73
C PHE A 65 12.59 -3.34 10.04
N LEU A 66 12.95 -3.28 8.75
CA LEU A 66 13.11 -2.00 8.03
C LEU A 66 11.80 -1.43 7.47
N ILE A 67 10.78 -2.25 7.28
CA ILE A 67 9.47 -1.81 6.78
C ILE A 67 8.72 -1.00 7.84
N ASP A 68 8.89 -1.36 9.10
CA ASP A 68 8.21 -0.70 10.22
C ASP A 68 8.80 0.68 10.54
N GLN A 69 10.10 0.87 10.37
CA GLN A 69 10.77 2.14 10.67
C GLN A 69 10.53 3.24 9.63
N THR A 70 10.38 2.90 8.36
CA THR A 70 10.10 3.89 7.31
C THR A 70 8.65 4.38 7.34
N ARG A 71 7.72 3.55 7.81
CA ARG A 71 6.32 3.96 8.02
C ARG A 71 6.16 4.98 9.16
N THR A 72 7.01 4.93 10.17
CA THR A 72 6.87 5.78 11.38
C THR A 72 7.49 7.17 11.20
N LYS A 73 8.42 7.35 10.26
CA LYS A 73 9.14 8.63 10.09
C LYS A 73 8.47 9.67 9.19
N VAL A 74 7.51 9.29 8.36
CA VAL A 74 6.87 10.21 7.38
C VAL A 74 5.67 10.96 7.98
N LEU A 75 5.26 10.66 9.20
CA LEU A 75 4.00 11.12 9.78
C LEU A 75 4.19 11.92 11.08
N ASN A 76 5.11 12.88 11.07
CA ASN A 76 5.43 13.71 12.24
C ASN A 76 4.63 15.02 12.31
N ASP A 77 3.31 14.97 12.12
CA ASP A 77 2.39 16.03 12.53
C ASP A 77 1.45 15.50 13.62
N GLY A 78 1.42 16.15 14.79
CA GLY A 78 0.70 15.68 15.97
C GLY A 78 -0.80 15.42 15.76
N VAL A 79 -1.43 16.14 14.85
CA VAL A 79 -2.84 15.95 14.47
C VAL A 79 -3.04 14.71 13.61
N THR A 80 -2.08 14.42 12.72
CA THR A 80 -2.10 13.24 11.85
C THR A 80 -1.88 11.95 12.65
N ASN A 81 -1.13 12.00 13.76
CA ASN A 81 -0.85 10.84 14.60
C ASN A 81 -2.08 10.33 15.39
N LEU A 82 -2.97 11.22 15.83
CA LEU A 82 -4.23 10.84 16.48
C LEU A 82 -5.16 10.11 15.50
N ASN A 83 -5.35 10.66 14.32
CA ASN A 83 -6.15 10.04 13.27
C ASN A 83 -5.60 8.69 12.81
N LEU A 84 -4.28 8.51 12.82
CA LEU A 84 -3.64 7.25 12.46
C LEU A 84 -3.86 6.16 13.51
N ARG A 85 -3.80 6.49 14.79
CA ARG A 85 -4.10 5.55 15.88
C ARG A 85 -5.55 5.06 15.80
N GLU A 86 -6.47 5.97 15.55
CA GLU A 86 -7.88 5.66 15.38
C GLU A 86 -8.11 4.76 14.16
N VAL A 87 -7.49 5.08 13.01
CA VAL A 87 -7.58 4.25 11.81
C VAL A 87 -6.98 2.86 12.02
N LYS A 88 -5.82 2.77 12.67
CA LYS A 88 -5.20 1.48 13.03
C LYS A 88 -6.10 0.65 13.94
N GLN A 89 -6.75 1.29 14.91
CA GLN A 89 -7.69 0.63 15.81
C GLN A 89 -8.91 0.10 15.02
N LEU A 90 -9.46 0.90 14.12
CA LEU A 90 -10.59 0.49 13.26
C LEU A 90 -10.21 -0.70 12.37
N ILE A 91 -9.00 -0.72 11.82
CA ILE A 91 -8.48 -1.84 11.03
C ILE A 91 -8.34 -3.09 11.93
N TYR A 92 -7.82 -2.93 13.12
CA TYR A 92 -7.67 -4.03 14.07
C TYR A 92 -9.02 -4.64 14.48
N GLU A 93 -10.06 -3.84 14.58
CA GLU A 93 -11.44 -4.27 14.89
C GLU A 93 -12.16 -4.98 13.73
N LEU A 94 -11.59 -4.93 12.53
CA LEU A 94 -12.16 -5.70 11.41
C LEU A 94 -12.11 -7.20 11.70
N PRO A 95 -13.16 -7.96 11.31
CA PRO A 95 -13.09 -9.41 11.33
C PRO A 95 -11.84 -9.91 10.59
N GLU A 96 -11.18 -10.91 11.13
CA GLU A 96 -9.94 -11.47 10.58
C GLU A 96 -10.05 -11.81 9.09
N LEU A 97 -11.22 -12.32 8.68
CA LEU A 97 -11.55 -12.65 7.30
C LEU A 97 -11.34 -11.47 6.33
N PHE A 98 -11.61 -10.25 6.76
CA PHE A 98 -11.45 -9.03 5.97
C PHE A 98 -10.12 -8.34 6.25
N ARG A 99 -9.66 -8.39 7.49
CA ARG A 99 -8.44 -7.72 7.96
C ARG A 99 -7.19 -8.26 7.29
N ILE A 100 -7.02 -9.58 7.20
CA ILE A 100 -5.82 -10.20 6.64
C ILE A 100 -5.64 -9.84 5.16
N PRO A 101 -6.60 -10.06 4.26
CA PRO A 101 -6.44 -9.64 2.85
C PRO A 101 -6.26 -8.13 2.69
N PHE A 102 -6.96 -7.34 3.51
CA PHE A 102 -6.84 -5.89 3.51
C PHE A 102 -5.41 -5.44 3.86
N ASN A 103 -4.85 -5.97 4.94
CA ASN A 103 -3.48 -5.63 5.35
C ASN A 103 -2.45 -6.04 4.29
N LEU A 104 -2.55 -7.25 3.75
CA LEU A 104 -1.65 -7.72 2.69
C LEU A 104 -1.70 -6.81 1.46
N TYR A 105 -2.89 -6.38 1.05
CA TYR A 105 -3.02 -5.44 -0.07
C TYR A 105 -2.31 -4.10 0.22
N TYR A 106 -2.47 -3.56 1.41
CA TYR A 106 -1.82 -2.31 1.80
C TYR A 106 -0.32 -2.45 2.12
N GLU A 107 0.16 -3.65 2.35
CA GLU A 107 1.59 -3.99 2.39
C GLU A 107 2.22 -4.08 1.00
N GLY A 108 1.41 -4.02 -0.07
CA GLY A 108 1.84 -3.97 -1.45
C GLY A 108 1.70 -5.27 -2.24
N TYR A 109 1.07 -6.29 -1.65
CA TYR A 109 0.76 -7.52 -2.37
C TYR A 109 -0.32 -7.29 -3.42
N LYS A 110 -0.16 -7.91 -4.59
CA LYS A 110 -1.20 -7.92 -5.62
C LYS A 110 -2.32 -8.88 -5.26
N TYR A 111 -3.51 -8.67 -5.79
CA TYR A 111 -4.65 -9.58 -5.54
C TYR A 111 -4.34 -11.05 -5.83
N ASN A 112 -3.63 -11.33 -6.92
CA ASN A 112 -3.22 -12.68 -7.28
C ASN A 112 -2.29 -13.30 -6.24
N GLU A 113 -1.32 -12.52 -5.75
CA GLU A 113 -0.36 -12.95 -4.72
C GLU A 113 -1.09 -13.24 -3.40
N ILE A 114 -2.06 -12.40 -3.02
CA ILE A 114 -2.87 -12.60 -1.83
C ILE A 114 -3.73 -13.86 -1.96
N ALA A 115 -4.31 -14.08 -3.14
CA ALA A 115 -5.10 -15.27 -3.43
C ALA A 115 -4.28 -16.54 -3.29
N GLU A 116 -3.06 -16.54 -3.78
CA GLU A 116 -2.12 -17.66 -3.63
C GLU A 116 -1.68 -17.86 -2.16
N GLU A 117 -1.33 -16.78 -1.47
CA GLU A 117 -0.88 -16.82 -0.08
C GLU A 117 -1.96 -17.35 0.86
N LEU A 118 -3.20 -16.93 0.67
CA LEU A 118 -4.35 -17.33 1.50
C LEU A 118 -5.05 -18.58 0.96
N ASN A 119 -4.62 -19.12 -0.16
CA ASN A 119 -5.26 -20.25 -0.85
C ASN A 119 -6.76 -20.05 -1.06
N GLU A 120 -7.13 -18.88 -1.56
CA GLU A 120 -8.51 -18.44 -1.78
C GLU A 120 -8.68 -17.95 -3.24
N PRO A 121 -9.89 -18.07 -3.80
CA PRO A 121 -10.16 -17.55 -5.15
C PRO A 121 -9.92 -16.04 -5.25
N LEU A 122 -9.42 -15.59 -6.39
CA LEU A 122 -9.16 -14.17 -6.67
C LEU A 122 -10.41 -13.29 -6.46
N GLY A 123 -11.57 -13.77 -6.89
CA GLY A 123 -12.84 -13.06 -6.70
C GLY A 123 -13.19 -12.86 -5.22
N THR A 124 -12.91 -13.87 -4.39
CA THR A 124 -13.09 -13.81 -2.94
C THR A 124 -12.20 -12.76 -2.30
N ILE A 125 -10.93 -12.70 -2.68
CA ILE A 125 -9.98 -11.68 -2.19
C ILE A 125 -10.44 -10.28 -2.56
N LYS A 126 -10.84 -10.06 -3.80
CA LYS A 126 -11.38 -8.75 -4.26
C LYS A 126 -12.60 -8.34 -3.45
N SER A 127 -13.53 -9.26 -3.23
CA SER A 127 -14.75 -9.00 -2.45
C SER A 127 -14.43 -8.68 -0.99
N ARG A 128 -13.54 -9.44 -0.35
CA ARG A 128 -13.15 -9.21 1.05
C ARG A 128 -12.50 -7.86 1.24
N ILE A 129 -11.60 -7.46 0.35
CA ILE A 129 -10.96 -6.14 0.40
C ILE A 129 -11.98 -5.01 0.16
N HIS A 130 -12.90 -5.22 -0.77
CA HIS A 130 -14.00 -4.27 -1.01
C HIS A 130 -14.88 -4.08 0.23
N PHE A 131 -15.30 -5.17 0.87
CA PHE A 131 -16.10 -5.10 2.09
C PHE A 131 -15.33 -4.51 3.27
N ALA A 132 -14.06 -4.81 3.42
CA ALA A 132 -13.21 -4.19 4.44
C ALA A 132 -13.21 -2.66 4.30
N ARG A 133 -13.02 -2.14 3.08
CA ARG A 133 -13.08 -0.69 2.78
C ARG A 133 -14.45 -0.11 3.09
N LYS A 134 -15.52 -0.81 2.75
CA LYS A 134 -16.89 -0.38 3.01
C LYS A 134 -17.16 -0.24 4.51
N ILE A 135 -16.75 -1.23 5.30
CA ILE A 135 -16.90 -1.22 6.76
C ILE A 135 -16.11 -0.06 7.37
N LEU A 136 -14.86 0.11 6.98
CA LEU A 136 -14.00 1.20 7.45
C LEU A 136 -14.56 2.57 7.09
N LYS A 137 -15.04 2.75 5.86
CA LYS A 137 -15.65 4.01 5.42
C LYS A 137 -16.88 4.36 6.26
N GLN A 138 -17.73 3.39 6.56
CA GLN A 138 -18.92 3.61 7.41
C GLN A 138 -18.54 3.99 8.84
N LYS A 139 -17.51 3.37 9.40
CA LYS A 139 -17.03 3.70 10.76
C LYS A 139 -16.40 5.09 10.81
N ILE A 140 -15.60 5.47 9.82
CA ILE A 140 -14.93 6.77 9.73
C ILE A 140 -15.95 7.91 9.58
N GLN A 141 -17.04 7.70 8.84
CA GLN A 141 -18.08 8.72 8.65
C GLN A 141 -18.92 9.01 9.91
N ARG A 142 -18.83 8.17 10.93
CA ARG A 142 -19.53 8.39 12.20
C ARG A 142 -18.76 9.27 13.20
N TYR A 143 -17.54 9.62 12.87
CA TYR A 143 -16.71 10.55 13.63
C TYR A 143 -16.68 11.92 12.94
#